data_ecdd0e77ccb05b99884a52b3c3999ae4
#
_entry.id   ecdd0e77ccb05b99884a52b3c3999ae4
#
_cell.length_a   1.000
_cell.length_b   1.000
_cell.length_c   1.000
_cell.angle_alpha   90.00
_cell.angle_beta   90.00
_cell.angle_gamma   90.00
#
_symmetry.space_group_name_H-M   'P 1'
#
loop_
_entity.id
_entity.type
_entity.pdbx_description
1 polymer ?
#
loop_
_entity_poly.entity_id
_entity_poly.type
_entity_poly.pdbx_seq_one_letter_code
_entity_poly.pdbx_strand_id
1 'polypeptide(L)'
;MTKNNNRYHKNNRLLNGVIGLAVLIVFVCAIGQGNLRKEVHGQEQVRPEGGTSESINESPAPSYEIVDDSYFASSLLVGDSRAETLGLYSDLADWDVCATRNLDIEMVESSKIVDTGSGQMITVPDMLSKTNYNSIYISFGTGELGWYKERFITAYRTFLDKITALQPAADIYVMSILPVSAELSSEDSVYNNPAVDRFNLALQELCREYDNVKYLDIASSVAVDGVLPDDVGTDGIHFNKEYSQKIIDYIKNNV
;
A
#
# COMPACT_ATOMS: atom_id res chain seq x y z
N MET A 1 -8.86 -40.29 2.30
CA MET A 1 -9.20 -38.83 2.31
C MET A 1 -7.98 -38.09 1.82
N THR A 2 -7.95 -37.84 0.54
CA THR A 2 -6.80 -37.20 -0.18
C THR A 2 -7.02 -35.70 -0.12
N LYS A 3 -6.16 -34.97 0.60
CA LYS A 3 -6.15 -33.51 0.60
C LYS A 3 -5.70 -33.04 -0.78
N ASN A 4 -6.63 -32.47 -1.53
CA ASN A 4 -6.34 -31.81 -2.80
C ASN A 4 -5.73 -30.44 -2.49
N ASN A 5 -4.41 -30.38 -2.37
CA ASN A 5 -3.67 -29.12 -2.28
C ASN A 5 -3.47 -28.58 -3.70
N ASN A 6 -4.47 -27.91 -4.26
CA ASN A 6 -4.27 -27.08 -5.44
C ASN A 6 -3.66 -25.74 -4.98
N ARG A 7 -2.35 -25.71 -4.81
CA ARG A 7 -1.61 -24.46 -4.63
C ARG A 7 -1.45 -23.81 -6.02
N TYR A 8 -1.93 -22.58 -6.15
CA TYR A 8 -1.64 -21.74 -7.29
C TYR A 8 -0.16 -21.34 -7.22
N HIS A 9 0.69 -22.06 -7.96
CA HIS A 9 2.12 -21.82 -7.94
C HIS A 9 2.50 -20.55 -8.71
N LYS A 10 3.36 -19.76 -8.10
CA LYS A 10 4.13 -18.66 -8.67
C LYS A 10 4.89 -19.14 -9.93
N ASN A 11 4.27 -19.05 -11.10
CA ASN A 11 4.99 -19.28 -12.36
C ASN A 11 5.68 -17.99 -12.79
N ASN A 12 6.93 -17.79 -12.34
CA ASN A 12 7.86 -16.82 -12.90
C ASN A 12 8.20 -17.23 -14.36
N ARG A 13 7.34 -16.88 -15.31
CA ARG A 13 7.73 -16.81 -16.72
C ARG A 13 7.88 -15.35 -17.09
N LEU A 14 9.14 -14.91 -17.08
CA LEU A 14 9.59 -13.68 -17.73
C LEU A 14 9.06 -13.66 -19.18
N LEU A 15 8.06 -12.84 -19.44
CA LEU A 15 7.70 -12.47 -20.78
C LEU A 15 8.60 -11.31 -21.20
N ASN A 16 9.70 -11.65 -21.89
CA ASN A 16 10.53 -10.68 -22.61
C ASN A 16 9.69 -10.11 -23.76
N GLY A 17 9.43 -8.82 -23.72
CA GLY A 17 8.84 -8.17 -24.87
C GLY A 17 8.72 -6.67 -24.73
N VAL A 18 9.57 -5.99 -25.48
CA VAL A 18 9.44 -4.65 -26.07
C VAL A 18 9.95 -3.47 -25.26
N ILE A 19 11.15 -3.08 -25.64
CA ILE A 19 11.81 -1.79 -25.44
C ILE A 19 10.95 -0.69 -26.09
N GLY A 20 10.40 0.19 -25.29
CA GLY A 20 9.74 1.44 -25.72
C GLY A 20 10.63 2.64 -25.40
N LEU A 21 11.00 3.33 -26.43
CA LEU A 21 11.89 4.47 -26.59
C LEU A 21 11.56 5.62 -25.61
N ALA A 22 12.52 5.99 -24.76
CA ALA A 22 12.46 7.19 -23.95
C ALA A 22 12.78 8.41 -24.82
N VAL A 23 11.87 9.37 -24.89
CA VAL A 23 12.12 10.71 -25.47
C VAL A 23 12.65 11.59 -24.36
N LEU A 24 13.91 11.94 -24.48
CA LEU A 24 14.63 12.87 -23.63
C LEU A 24 14.23 14.30 -24.04
N ILE A 25 13.55 15.05 -23.20
CA ILE A 25 13.39 16.50 -23.35
C ILE A 25 14.24 17.17 -22.28
N VAL A 26 15.34 17.76 -22.74
CA VAL A 26 16.21 18.62 -21.94
C VAL A 26 15.62 20.03 -21.96
N PHE A 27 15.23 20.54 -20.81
CA PHE A 27 15.03 21.97 -20.62
C PHE A 27 16.12 22.52 -19.70
N VAL A 28 16.97 23.37 -20.29
CA VAL A 28 17.92 24.22 -19.58
C VAL A 28 17.20 25.51 -19.24
N CYS A 29 17.15 25.90 -18.00
CA CYS A 29 16.92 27.30 -17.62
C CYS A 29 17.74 27.69 -16.41
N ALA A 30 18.28 28.89 -16.55
CA ALA A 30 19.40 29.50 -15.83
C ALA A 30 19.02 30.08 -14.47
N ILE A 31 19.98 29.99 -13.60
CA ILE A 31 20.48 30.86 -12.51
C ILE A 31 19.77 32.20 -12.25
N GLY A 32 19.33 32.37 -11.01
CA GLY A 32 19.06 33.68 -10.42
C GLY A 32 19.35 33.65 -8.91
N GLN A 33 20.52 34.14 -8.52
CA GLN A 33 20.90 34.33 -7.11
C GLN A 33 20.19 35.54 -6.51
N GLY A 34 19.71 35.40 -5.27
CA GLY A 34 19.24 36.53 -4.47
C GLY A 34 19.34 36.23 -2.98
N ASN A 35 20.47 36.61 -2.39
CA ASN A 35 20.66 36.64 -0.93
C ASN A 35 19.82 37.73 -0.27
N LEU A 36 19.10 37.40 0.78
CA LEU A 36 18.69 38.36 1.81
C LEU A 36 18.68 37.74 3.20
N ARG A 37 19.71 38.09 3.93
CA ARG A 37 19.88 37.94 5.38
C ARG A 37 18.90 38.87 6.12
N LYS A 38 18.16 38.39 7.10
CA LYS A 38 17.61 39.20 8.18
C LYS A 38 17.79 38.53 9.52
N GLU A 39 18.41 39.29 10.40
CA GLU A 39 18.74 38.95 11.78
C GLU A 39 17.52 38.87 12.69
N VAL A 40 17.61 37.99 13.67
CA VAL A 40 16.60 37.76 14.70
C VAL A 40 16.97 38.48 15.97
N HIS A 41 16.02 39.24 16.52
CA HIS A 41 16.07 39.74 17.89
C HIS A 41 15.32 38.78 18.81
N GLY A 42 15.98 38.43 19.93
CA GLY A 42 15.40 37.58 20.97
C GLY A 42 14.39 38.30 21.84
N GLN A 43 13.47 37.56 22.42
CA GLN A 43 12.75 37.92 23.62
C GLN A 43 12.44 36.69 24.46
N GLU A 44 12.74 36.83 25.61
CA GLU A 44 12.64 36.46 27.02
C GLU A 44 11.49 35.49 27.39
N GLN A 45 11.89 34.55 28.25
CA GLN A 45 11.03 33.55 28.90
C GLN A 45 10.07 34.15 29.87
N VAL A 46 8.82 33.72 29.85
CA VAL A 46 7.93 33.77 31.00
C VAL A 46 7.38 32.38 31.28
N ARG A 47 7.69 31.87 32.46
CA ARG A 47 7.23 30.60 33.02
C ARG A 47 5.93 30.87 33.82
N PRO A 48 4.86 30.13 33.65
CA PRO A 48 3.86 29.97 34.72
C PRO A 48 4.04 28.59 35.38
N GLU A 49 4.15 28.65 36.69
CA GLU A 49 4.07 27.48 37.58
C GLU A 49 2.61 27.04 37.76
N GLY A 50 2.43 25.72 37.91
CA GLY A 50 1.29 25.14 38.63
C GLY A 50 0.12 24.69 37.76
N GLY A 51 0.18 23.45 37.26
CA GLY A 51 -0.99 22.70 36.78
C GLY A 51 -0.80 21.24 37.19
N THR A 52 -1.68 20.76 38.05
CA THR A 52 -1.85 19.39 38.51
C THR A 52 -1.86 18.43 37.32
N SER A 53 -0.92 17.48 37.31
CA SER A 53 -0.89 16.35 36.38
C SER A 53 -2.06 15.41 36.69
N GLU A 54 -3.13 15.50 35.92
CA GLU A 54 -4.05 14.38 35.77
C GLU A 54 -3.32 13.31 34.97
N SER A 55 -3.10 12.16 35.60
CA SER A 55 -2.60 10.96 34.93
C SER A 55 -3.63 10.50 33.92
N ILE A 56 -3.39 10.80 32.65
CA ILE A 56 -4.09 10.16 31.54
C ILE A 56 -3.70 8.68 31.61
N ASN A 57 -4.67 7.84 31.95
CA ASN A 57 -4.53 6.39 31.83
C ASN A 57 -4.44 6.09 30.33
N GLU A 58 -3.24 6.09 29.78
CA GLU A 58 -2.99 5.51 28.45
C GLU A 58 -3.34 4.03 28.54
N SER A 59 -4.36 3.63 27.81
CA SER A 59 -4.63 2.21 27.55
C SER A 59 -3.36 1.63 26.91
N PRO A 60 -2.85 0.48 27.39
CA PRO A 60 -1.65 -0.09 26.80
C PRO A 60 -1.89 -0.30 25.30
N ALA A 61 -0.93 0.15 24.48
CA ALA A 61 -0.93 -0.10 23.06
C ALA A 61 -1.06 -1.61 22.82
N PRO A 62 -1.85 -2.07 21.85
CA PRO A 62 -1.96 -3.49 21.54
C PRO A 62 -0.56 -4.06 21.27
N SER A 63 -0.14 -5.04 22.05
CA SER A 63 1.11 -5.78 21.81
C SER A 63 0.82 -6.80 20.72
N TYR A 64 1.28 -6.55 19.50
CA TYR A 64 1.28 -7.54 18.43
C TYR A 64 2.41 -8.53 18.69
N GLU A 65 2.12 -9.84 18.60
CA GLU A 65 3.17 -10.85 18.53
C GLU A 65 3.75 -10.82 17.10
N ILE A 66 5.08 -10.78 16.99
CA ILE A 66 5.76 -10.80 15.67
C ILE A 66 5.45 -12.15 15.01
N VAL A 67 4.80 -12.11 13.86
CA VAL A 67 4.51 -13.33 13.09
C VAL A 67 5.70 -13.72 12.21
N ASP A 68 5.90 -15.03 12.04
CA ASP A 68 6.91 -15.58 11.14
C ASP A 68 6.39 -15.76 9.71
N ASP A 69 7.26 -16.21 8.79
CA ASP A 69 6.92 -16.37 7.38
C ASP A 69 5.79 -17.40 7.16
N SER A 70 5.64 -18.39 8.03
CA SER A 70 4.62 -19.42 7.91
C SER A 70 3.19 -18.87 8.09
N TYR A 71 3.03 -17.72 8.75
CA TYR A 71 1.77 -17.01 8.89
C TYR A 71 1.17 -16.65 7.51
N PHE A 72 2.05 -16.34 6.54
CA PHE A 72 1.64 -15.91 5.20
C PHE A 72 1.29 -17.09 4.27
N ALA A 73 1.51 -18.33 4.66
CA ALA A 73 1.22 -19.51 3.81
C ALA A 73 -0.25 -19.67 3.42
N SER A 74 -1.17 -19.00 4.12
CA SER A 74 -2.60 -18.94 3.80
C SER A 74 -3.06 -17.49 3.63
N SER A 75 -2.20 -16.64 3.08
CA SER A 75 -2.47 -15.23 2.86
C SER A 75 -2.52 -14.89 1.37
N LEU A 76 -3.28 -13.87 1.04
CA LEU A 76 -3.42 -13.32 -0.31
C LEU A 76 -3.06 -11.84 -0.33
N LEU A 77 -2.22 -11.44 -1.28
CA LEU A 77 -1.99 -10.04 -1.63
C LEU A 77 -2.73 -9.71 -2.94
N VAL A 78 -3.58 -8.68 -2.91
CA VAL A 78 -4.31 -8.19 -4.09
C VAL A 78 -3.97 -6.72 -4.30
N GLY A 79 -3.66 -6.30 -5.53
CA GLY A 79 -3.42 -4.89 -5.78
C GLY A 79 -2.86 -4.51 -7.14
N ASP A 80 -2.38 -3.28 -7.19
CA ASP A 80 -1.79 -2.63 -8.36
C ASP A 80 -0.29 -2.94 -8.55
N SER A 81 0.44 -2.08 -9.26
CA SER A 81 1.88 -2.23 -9.50
C SER A 81 2.73 -2.21 -8.23
N ARG A 82 2.29 -1.52 -7.17
CA ARG A 82 3.00 -1.50 -5.89
C ARG A 82 2.86 -2.83 -5.15
N ALA A 83 1.67 -3.44 -5.18
CA ALA A 83 1.47 -4.80 -4.69
C ALA A 83 2.22 -5.83 -5.54
N GLU A 84 2.26 -5.67 -6.87
CA GLU A 84 3.09 -6.51 -7.76
C GLU A 84 4.56 -6.43 -7.36
N THR A 85 5.09 -5.24 -7.12
CA THR A 85 6.46 -5.00 -6.65
C THR A 85 6.72 -5.69 -5.30
N LEU A 86 5.82 -5.54 -4.34
CA LEU A 86 5.92 -6.18 -3.05
C LEU A 86 5.93 -7.71 -3.17
N GLY A 87 5.04 -8.27 -4.00
CA GLY A 87 4.98 -9.70 -4.27
C GLY A 87 6.23 -10.25 -4.96
N LEU A 88 6.87 -9.46 -5.85
CA LEU A 88 8.07 -9.87 -6.57
C LEU A 88 9.34 -9.83 -5.71
N TYR A 89 9.46 -8.83 -4.85
CA TYR A 89 10.69 -8.55 -4.11
C TYR A 89 10.64 -8.93 -2.64
N SER A 90 9.47 -9.30 -2.10
CA SER A 90 9.40 -9.90 -0.79
C SER A 90 10.05 -11.28 -0.79
N ASP A 91 10.77 -11.60 0.26
CA ASP A 91 11.33 -12.96 0.45
C ASP A 91 10.24 -13.93 0.98
N LEU A 92 8.98 -13.51 1.08
CA LEU A 92 7.83 -14.37 1.43
C LEU A 92 7.53 -15.31 0.26
N ALA A 93 7.86 -16.59 0.44
CA ALA A 93 7.73 -17.59 -0.63
C ALA A 93 6.30 -18.11 -0.81
N ASP A 94 5.47 -18.04 0.23
CA ASP A 94 4.27 -18.90 0.33
C ASP A 94 2.94 -18.15 0.28
N TRP A 95 2.91 -16.81 0.22
CA TRP A 95 1.64 -16.12 0.02
C TRP A 95 1.22 -16.07 -1.45
N ASP A 96 -0.07 -16.12 -1.69
CA ASP A 96 -0.60 -15.92 -3.04
C ASP A 96 -0.60 -14.44 -3.40
N VAL A 97 -0.25 -14.12 -4.66
CA VAL A 97 -0.21 -12.73 -5.16
C VAL A 97 -1.07 -12.59 -6.40
N CYS A 98 -2.09 -11.75 -6.31
CA CYS A 98 -2.99 -11.36 -7.40
C CYS A 98 -2.87 -9.85 -7.65
N ALA A 99 -1.73 -9.44 -8.19
CA ALA A 99 -1.42 -8.04 -8.44
C ALA A 99 -0.79 -7.88 -9.83
N THR A 100 -1.11 -6.75 -10.48
CA THR A 100 -0.54 -6.42 -11.79
C THR A 100 -0.62 -4.92 -12.05
N ARG A 101 0.28 -4.43 -12.90
CA ARG A 101 0.28 -3.03 -13.38
C ARG A 101 -1.05 -2.67 -14.02
N ASN A 102 -1.45 -1.43 -13.83
CA ASN A 102 -2.68 -0.85 -14.36
C ASN A 102 -3.98 -1.52 -13.88
N LEU A 103 -3.91 -2.39 -12.89
CA LEU A 103 -5.11 -2.84 -12.22
C LEU A 103 -5.58 -1.73 -11.27
N ASP A 104 -6.84 -1.38 -11.35
CA ASP A 104 -7.49 -0.46 -10.44
C ASP A 104 -8.58 -1.15 -9.61
N ILE A 105 -9.07 -0.46 -8.60
CA ILE A 105 -10.05 -1.00 -7.66
C ILE A 105 -11.43 -1.30 -8.30
N GLU A 106 -11.79 -0.67 -9.42
CA GLU A 106 -13.03 -0.99 -10.16
C GLU A 106 -12.83 -2.21 -11.06
N MET A 107 -11.62 -2.41 -11.59
CA MET A 107 -11.30 -3.49 -12.52
C MET A 107 -11.05 -4.83 -11.83
N VAL A 108 -10.66 -4.84 -10.56
CA VAL A 108 -10.20 -6.06 -9.85
C VAL A 108 -11.24 -7.17 -9.82
N GLU A 109 -12.53 -6.84 -9.76
CA GLU A 109 -13.60 -7.83 -9.72
C GLU A 109 -13.81 -8.57 -11.04
N SER A 110 -13.53 -7.91 -12.17
CA SER A 110 -13.82 -8.42 -13.52
C SER A 110 -12.58 -8.85 -14.30
N SER A 111 -11.40 -8.38 -13.90
CA SER A 111 -10.14 -8.69 -14.58
C SER A 111 -9.71 -10.14 -14.30
N LYS A 112 -9.46 -10.89 -15.37
CA LYS A 112 -8.96 -12.25 -15.29
C LYS A 112 -7.44 -12.24 -15.18
N ILE A 113 -6.93 -12.09 -13.96
CA ILE A 113 -5.50 -11.95 -13.66
C ILE A 113 -4.90 -13.14 -12.92
N VAL A 114 -5.75 -14.07 -12.47
CA VAL A 114 -5.32 -15.23 -11.68
C VAL A 114 -5.11 -16.42 -12.60
N ASP A 115 -3.87 -16.90 -12.72
CA ASP A 115 -3.54 -18.13 -13.46
C ASP A 115 -3.81 -19.35 -12.55
N THR A 116 -4.68 -20.25 -13.01
CA THR A 116 -4.98 -21.50 -12.29
C THR A 116 -3.89 -22.56 -12.43
N GLY A 117 -2.81 -22.28 -13.15
CA GLY A 117 -1.77 -23.27 -13.47
C GLY A 117 -2.17 -24.29 -14.56
N SER A 118 -3.42 -24.26 -15.02
CA SER A 118 -3.94 -25.09 -16.12
C SER A 118 -4.03 -24.33 -17.45
N GLY A 119 -3.59 -23.06 -17.47
CA GLY A 119 -3.72 -22.15 -18.61
C GLY A 119 -5.04 -21.41 -18.64
N GLN A 120 -5.92 -21.59 -17.64
CA GLN A 120 -7.13 -20.82 -17.47
C GLN A 120 -6.88 -19.63 -16.59
N MET A 121 -7.27 -18.43 -17.05
CA MET A 121 -7.27 -17.21 -16.26
C MET A 121 -8.65 -16.97 -15.67
N ILE A 122 -8.70 -16.70 -14.35
CA ILE A 122 -9.93 -16.41 -13.59
C ILE A 122 -9.83 -15.06 -12.88
N THR A 123 -10.95 -14.58 -12.35
CA THR A 123 -10.97 -13.35 -11.56
C THR A 123 -10.57 -13.60 -10.09
N VAL A 124 -10.25 -12.54 -9.36
CA VAL A 124 -10.00 -12.61 -7.90
C VAL A 124 -11.23 -13.16 -7.16
N PRO A 125 -12.47 -12.68 -7.40
CA PRO A 125 -13.66 -13.29 -6.79
C PRO A 125 -13.85 -14.78 -7.11
N ASP A 126 -13.55 -15.22 -8.36
CA ASP A 126 -13.62 -16.64 -8.71
C ASP A 126 -12.64 -17.50 -7.90
N MET A 127 -11.44 -16.98 -7.62
CA MET A 127 -10.45 -17.64 -6.78
C MET A 127 -10.91 -17.67 -5.32
N LEU A 128 -11.37 -16.55 -4.77
CA LEU A 128 -11.86 -16.44 -3.39
C LEU A 128 -13.07 -17.32 -3.12
N SER A 129 -13.87 -17.65 -4.15
CA SER A 129 -14.98 -18.61 -4.01
C SER A 129 -14.53 -20.06 -3.88
N LYS A 130 -13.27 -20.38 -4.14
CA LYS A 130 -12.70 -21.73 -4.20
C LYS A 130 -11.58 -21.96 -3.17
N THR A 131 -10.97 -20.89 -2.68
CA THR A 131 -9.83 -20.93 -1.77
C THR A 131 -10.14 -20.07 -0.56
N ASN A 132 -9.96 -20.62 0.64
CA ASN A 132 -10.08 -19.87 1.88
C ASN A 132 -8.71 -19.36 2.31
N TYR A 133 -8.67 -18.09 2.71
CA TYR A 133 -7.50 -17.42 3.25
C TYR A 133 -7.70 -17.08 4.72
N ASN A 134 -6.60 -17.06 5.48
CA ASN A 134 -6.61 -16.57 6.85
C ASN A 134 -6.48 -15.03 6.86
N SER A 135 -5.69 -14.50 5.91
CA SER A 135 -5.45 -13.06 5.80
C SER A 135 -5.49 -12.62 4.34
N ILE A 136 -6.07 -11.45 4.07
CA ILE A 136 -6.13 -10.84 2.74
C ILE A 136 -5.61 -9.41 2.84
N TYR A 137 -4.57 -9.09 2.08
CA TYR A 137 -3.95 -7.77 2.00
C TYR A 137 -4.37 -7.08 0.71
N ILE A 138 -4.90 -5.86 0.79
CA ILE A 138 -5.43 -5.10 -0.34
C ILE A 138 -4.64 -3.81 -0.48
N SER A 139 -4.02 -3.59 -1.65
CA SER A 139 -3.18 -2.43 -1.94
C SER A 139 -3.56 -1.80 -3.28
N PHE A 140 -4.44 -0.79 -3.22
CA PHE A 140 -4.85 0.06 -4.35
C PHE A 140 -4.84 1.52 -3.91
N GLY A 141 -4.81 2.41 -4.88
CA GLY A 141 -5.01 3.84 -4.66
C GLY A 141 -3.99 4.73 -5.36
N THR A 142 -2.82 4.21 -5.72
CA THR A 142 -1.82 5.01 -6.43
C THR A 142 -2.32 5.43 -7.80
N GLY A 143 -2.88 4.52 -8.58
CA GLY A 143 -3.44 4.79 -9.90
C GLY A 143 -4.71 5.64 -9.85
N GLU A 144 -5.40 5.66 -8.71
CA GLU A 144 -6.66 6.35 -8.50
C GLU A 144 -6.53 7.76 -7.90
N LEU A 145 -5.32 8.24 -7.59
CA LEU A 145 -5.12 9.57 -7.00
C LEU A 145 -5.72 10.72 -7.81
N GLY A 146 -5.89 10.55 -9.13
CA GLY A 146 -6.58 11.49 -10.01
C GLY A 146 -8.11 11.37 -10.01
N TRP A 147 -8.68 10.41 -9.29
CA TRP A 147 -10.14 10.26 -9.23
C TRP A 147 -10.77 11.21 -8.21
N TYR A 148 -12.10 11.36 -8.33
CA TYR A 148 -12.87 11.91 -7.21
C TYR A 148 -12.83 10.91 -6.05
N LYS A 149 -12.54 11.40 -4.84
CA LYS A 149 -12.43 10.58 -3.62
C LYS A 149 -13.67 9.70 -3.40
N GLU A 150 -14.85 10.23 -3.66
CA GLU A 150 -16.12 9.53 -3.50
C GLU A 150 -16.25 8.33 -4.44
N ARG A 151 -15.76 8.44 -5.69
CA ARG A 151 -15.70 7.32 -6.64
C ARG A 151 -14.78 6.22 -6.13
N PHE A 152 -13.59 6.60 -5.70
CA PHE A 152 -12.60 5.68 -5.15
C PHE A 152 -13.14 4.90 -3.95
N ILE A 153 -13.72 5.59 -2.96
CA ILE A 153 -14.29 4.97 -1.77
C ILE A 153 -15.50 4.08 -2.10
N THR A 154 -16.33 4.48 -3.07
CA THR A 154 -17.45 3.65 -3.53
C THR A 154 -16.95 2.36 -4.16
N ALA A 155 -15.94 2.40 -5.00
CA ALA A 155 -15.33 1.22 -5.62
C ALA A 155 -14.67 0.31 -4.58
N TYR A 156 -13.93 0.89 -3.62
CA TYR A 156 -13.33 0.14 -2.52
C TYR A 156 -14.39 -0.56 -1.66
N ARG A 157 -15.46 0.13 -1.31
CA ARG A 157 -16.59 -0.43 -0.57
C ARG A 157 -17.20 -1.62 -1.30
N THR A 158 -17.48 -1.48 -2.60
CA THR A 158 -18.03 -2.57 -3.42
C THR A 158 -17.14 -3.81 -3.38
N PHE A 159 -15.84 -3.62 -3.49
CA PHE A 159 -14.87 -4.72 -3.42
C PHE A 159 -14.79 -5.34 -2.02
N LEU A 160 -14.77 -4.52 -0.95
CA LEU A 160 -14.79 -5.02 0.43
C LEU A 160 -16.06 -5.80 0.75
N ASP A 161 -17.23 -5.32 0.35
CA ASP A 161 -18.50 -6.05 0.53
C ASP A 161 -18.44 -7.43 -0.14
N LYS A 162 -17.82 -7.50 -1.33
CA LYS A 162 -17.65 -8.75 -2.05
C LYS A 162 -16.69 -9.71 -1.33
N ILE A 163 -15.55 -9.21 -0.88
CA ILE A 163 -14.53 -10.03 -0.22
C ILE A 163 -15.02 -10.52 1.13
N THR A 164 -15.61 -9.67 1.95
CA THR A 164 -16.13 -10.03 3.28
C THR A 164 -17.23 -11.09 3.18
N ALA A 165 -18.07 -11.01 2.14
CA ALA A 165 -19.08 -12.04 1.89
C ALA A 165 -18.47 -13.38 1.45
N LEU A 166 -17.39 -13.38 0.66
CA LEU A 166 -16.72 -14.59 0.18
C LEU A 166 -15.79 -15.22 1.23
N GLN A 167 -15.24 -14.40 2.12
CA GLN A 167 -14.19 -14.75 3.10
C GLN A 167 -14.55 -14.25 4.50
N PRO A 168 -15.69 -14.69 5.08
CA PRO A 168 -16.19 -14.13 6.35
C PRO A 168 -15.30 -14.47 7.57
N ALA A 169 -14.38 -15.41 7.45
CA ALA A 169 -13.46 -15.82 8.51
C ALA A 169 -12.05 -15.25 8.33
N ALA A 170 -11.78 -14.51 7.24
CA ALA A 170 -10.47 -13.93 7.00
C ALA A 170 -10.32 -12.58 7.70
N ASP A 171 -9.13 -12.30 8.21
CA ASP A 171 -8.69 -10.94 8.53
C ASP A 171 -8.35 -10.20 7.23
N ILE A 172 -8.98 -9.07 6.98
CA ILE A 172 -8.77 -8.28 5.77
C ILE A 172 -8.02 -7.01 6.14
N TYR A 173 -6.87 -6.77 5.49
CA TYR A 173 -6.02 -5.63 5.72
C TYR A 173 -6.01 -4.72 4.50
N VAL A 174 -6.59 -3.51 4.63
CA VAL A 174 -6.47 -2.44 3.65
C VAL A 174 -5.17 -1.69 3.93
N MET A 175 -4.21 -1.85 3.04
CA MET A 175 -2.90 -1.23 3.18
C MET A 175 -2.97 0.24 2.78
N SER A 176 -2.27 1.11 3.52
CA SER A 176 -2.17 2.53 3.16
C SER A 176 -1.52 2.71 1.78
N ILE A 177 -1.95 3.73 1.07
CA ILE A 177 -1.25 4.22 -0.13
C ILE A 177 0.08 4.80 0.34
N LEU A 178 1.18 4.32 -0.22
CA LEU A 178 2.50 4.86 0.08
C LEU A 178 2.64 6.28 -0.47
N PRO A 179 3.40 7.16 0.18
CA PRO A 179 3.68 8.48 -0.35
C PRO A 179 4.43 8.39 -1.69
N VAL A 180 4.54 9.52 -2.36
CA VAL A 180 5.44 9.73 -3.50
C VAL A 180 6.63 10.57 -3.07
N SER A 181 7.69 10.65 -3.89
CA SER A 181 8.87 11.48 -3.59
C SER A 181 8.50 12.97 -3.44
N ALA A 182 9.34 13.73 -2.76
CA ALA A 182 9.15 15.16 -2.58
C ALA A 182 9.14 15.90 -3.94
N GLU A 183 10.04 15.53 -4.85
CA GLU A 183 10.12 16.09 -6.19
C GLU A 183 8.81 15.86 -6.95
N LEU A 184 8.38 14.61 -7.10
CA LEU A 184 7.14 14.27 -7.80
C LEU A 184 5.92 14.96 -7.17
N SER A 185 5.82 14.96 -5.84
CA SER A 185 4.72 15.61 -5.12
C SER A 185 4.62 17.11 -5.36
N SER A 186 5.76 17.77 -5.63
CA SER A 186 5.79 19.21 -5.90
C SER A 186 5.46 19.58 -7.35
N GLU A 187 5.67 18.66 -8.28
CA GLU A 187 5.56 18.90 -9.73
C GLU A 187 4.28 18.35 -10.34
N ASP A 188 3.70 17.30 -9.75
CA ASP A 188 2.54 16.61 -10.31
C ASP A 188 1.24 16.99 -9.60
N SER A 189 0.22 17.31 -10.38
CA SER A 189 -1.10 17.69 -9.87
C SER A 189 -1.94 16.49 -9.40
N VAL A 190 -1.59 15.28 -9.79
CA VAL A 190 -2.28 14.02 -9.48
C VAL A 190 -1.50 13.22 -8.44
N TYR A 191 -0.22 12.93 -8.73
CA TYR A 191 0.65 12.15 -7.86
C TYR A 191 1.32 13.05 -6.83
N ASN A 192 0.57 13.43 -5.78
CA ASN A 192 1.09 14.29 -4.72
C ASN A 192 0.66 13.81 -3.32
N ASN A 193 1.48 14.08 -2.32
CA ASN A 193 1.27 13.60 -0.96
C ASN A 193 0.01 14.15 -0.28
N PRO A 194 -0.42 15.41 -0.50
CA PRO A 194 -1.74 15.85 -0.03
C PRO A 194 -2.92 15.04 -0.57
N ALA A 195 -2.82 14.48 -1.79
CA ALA A 195 -3.83 13.56 -2.32
C ALA A 195 -3.72 12.19 -1.64
N VAL A 196 -2.51 11.66 -1.46
CA VAL A 196 -2.26 10.40 -0.72
C VAL A 196 -2.86 10.48 0.68
N ASP A 197 -2.57 11.53 1.44
CA ASP A 197 -3.09 11.73 2.81
C ASP A 197 -4.62 11.74 2.85
N ARG A 198 -5.24 12.48 1.92
CA ARG A 198 -6.70 12.57 1.82
C ARG A 198 -7.36 11.23 1.51
N PHE A 199 -6.74 10.41 0.66
CA PHE A 199 -7.24 9.08 0.31
C PHE A 199 -7.00 8.08 1.44
N ASN A 200 -5.84 8.12 2.10
CA ASN A 200 -5.53 7.28 3.25
C ASN A 200 -6.47 7.53 4.42
N LEU A 201 -6.78 8.80 4.71
CA LEU A 201 -7.77 9.14 5.73
C LEU A 201 -9.16 8.54 5.40
N ALA A 202 -9.57 8.61 4.14
CA ALA A 202 -10.85 8.06 3.71
C ALA A 202 -10.88 6.52 3.76
N LEU A 203 -9.76 5.84 3.44
CA LEU A 203 -9.63 4.38 3.62
C LEU A 203 -9.70 3.98 5.09
N GLN A 204 -9.04 4.74 5.96
CA GLN A 204 -9.10 4.51 7.40
C GLN A 204 -10.52 4.64 7.95
N GLU A 205 -11.28 5.63 7.47
CA GLU A 205 -12.70 5.81 7.84
C GLU A 205 -13.54 4.65 7.31
N LEU A 206 -13.33 4.22 6.05
CA LEU A 206 -14.04 3.10 5.44
C LEU A 206 -13.83 1.79 6.20
N CYS A 207 -12.59 1.47 6.61
CA CYS A 207 -12.30 0.24 7.34
C CYS A 207 -13.08 0.11 8.65
N ARG A 208 -13.41 1.22 9.31
CA ARG A 208 -14.19 1.22 10.57
C ARG A 208 -15.63 0.78 10.42
N GLU A 209 -16.13 0.67 9.19
CA GLU A 209 -17.48 0.22 8.89
C GLU A 209 -17.63 -1.31 8.89
N TYR A 210 -16.51 -2.05 9.02
CA TYR A 210 -16.45 -3.51 8.96
C TYR A 210 -15.81 -4.10 10.22
N ASP A 211 -16.31 -5.25 10.66
CA ASP A 211 -15.79 -5.94 11.87
C ASP A 211 -14.46 -6.65 11.62
N ASN A 212 -14.23 -7.17 10.40
CA ASN A 212 -13.06 -7.97 10.03
C ASN A 212 -12.13 -7.26 9.02
N VAL A 213 -12.30 -5.94 8.80
CA VAL A 213 -11.43 -5.13 7.95
C VAL A 213 -10.62 -4.17 8.79
N LYS A 214 -9.32 -4.22 8.68
CA LYS A 214 -8.36 -3.39 9.41
C LYS A 214 -7.58 -2.51 8.44
N TYR A 215 -7.37 -1.25 8.81
CA TYR A 215 -6.44 -0.38 8.09
C TYR A 215 -5.01 -0.68 8.56
N LEU A 216 -4.09 -0.92 7.61
CA LEU A 216 -2.69 -1.22 7.90
C LEU A 216 -1.80 -0.11 7.31
N ASP A 217 -1.22 0.71 8.19
CA ASP A 217 -0.44 1.89 7.80
C ASP A 217 0.99 1.52 7.38
N ILE A 218 1.13 0.85 6.23
CA ILE A 218 2.44 0.50 5.69
C ILE A 218 3.27 1.73 5.26
N ALA A 219 2.64 2.88 5.03
CA ALA A 219 3.34 4.11 4.65
C ALA A 219 4.32 4.55 5.74
N SER A 220 3.96 4.39 7.01
CA SER A 220 4.83 4.71 8.16
C SER A 220 6.14 3.91 8.19
N SER A 221 6.20 2.75 7.54
CA SER A 221 7.41 1.92 7.48
C SER A 221 8.49 2.43 6.52
N VAL A 222 8.11 3.27 5.56
CA VAL A 222 8.99 3.71 4.46
C VAL A 222 9.08 5.23 4.32
N ALA A 223 8.10 5.98 4.82
CA ALA A 223 8.09 7.43 4.72
C ALA A 223 9.14 8.09 5.65
N VAL A 224 9.80 9.10 5.15
CA VAL A 224 10.64 10.02 5.94
C VAL A 224 10.07 11.42 5.73
N ASP A 225 9.71 12.10 6.81
CA ASP A 225 9.06 13.41 6.78
C ASP A 225 7.81 13.47 5.86
N GLY A 226 7.07 12.35 5.77
CA GLY A 226 5.84 12.23 4.98
C GLY A 226 6.03 12.04 3.47
N VAL A 227 7.26 11.82 3.01
CA VAL A 227 7.59 11.58 1.61
C VAL A 227 8.32 10.25 1.41
N LEU A 228 8.27 9.71 0.21
CA LEU A 228 9.09 8.57 -0.18
C LEU A 228 10.54 9.05 -0.38
N PRO A 229 11.54 8.45 0.28
CA PRO A 229 12.95 8.84 0.09
C PRO A 229 13.44 8.64 -1.34
N ASP A 230 14.41 9.45 -1.78
CA ASP A 230 14.91 9.45 -3.16
C ASP A 230 15.66 8.15 -3.56
N ASP A 231 16.17 7.40 -2.58
CA ASP A 231 16.86 6.13 -2.79
C ASP A 231 15.92 4.91 -2.93
N VAL A 232 14.62 5.12 -2.78
CA VAL A 232 13.60 4.06 -2.84
C VAL A 232 13.39 3.53 -4.26
N GLY A 233 13.39 4.43 -5.24
CA GLY A 233 13.19 4.12 -6.66
C GLY A 233 13.53 5.30 -7.54
N THR A 234 13.45 5.12 -8.86
CA THR A 234 13.88 6.14 -9.83
C THR A 234 12.74 7.01 -10.36
N ASP A 235 11.49 6.67 -10.10
CA ASP A 235 10.32 7.36 -10.62
C ASP A 235 9.50 8.09 -9.55
N GLY A 236 9.98 8.06 -8.30
CA GLY A 236 9.31 8.68 -7.17
C GLY A 236 8.01 7.99 -6.73
N ILE A 237 7.68 6.83 -7.30
CA ILE A 237 6.46 6.06 -7.02
C ILE A 237 6.80 4.64 -6.56
N HIS A 238 7.57 3.89 -7.38
CA HIS A 238 7.88 2.50 -7.12
C HIS A 238 9.07 2.35 -6.18
N PHE A 239 9.12 1.24 -5.49
CA PHE A 239 10.14 0.95 -4.49
C PHE A 239 10.96 -0.29 -4.85
N ASN A 240 12.18 -0.36 -4.32
CA ASN A 240 13.12 -1.43 -4.54
C ASN A 240 12.96 -2.58 -3.52
N LYS A 241 13.83 -3.61 -3.62
CA LYS A 241 13.79 -4.79 -2.73
C LYS A 241 13.99 -4.44 -1.26
N GLU A 242 14.86 -3.49 -0.93
CA GLU A 242 15.13 -3.10 0.45
C GLU A 242 13.86 -2.55 1.12
N TYR A 243 13.15 -1.67 0.41
CA TYR A 243 11.91 -1.09 0.91
C TYR A 243 10.75 -2.08 0.91
N SER A 244 10.74 -3.04 -0.02
CA SER A 244 9.82 -4.19 0.05
C SER A 244 10.00 -4.96 1.36
N GLN A 245 11.25 -5.20 1.78
CA GLN A 245 11.53 -5.90 3.02
C GLN A 245 11.11 -5.08 4.25
N LYS A 246 11.33 -3.76 4.27
CA LYS A 246 10.85 -2.87 5.35
C LYS A 246 9.33 -2.96 5.51
N ILE A 247 8.58 -2.99 4.38
CA ILE A 247 7.13 -3.15 4.40
C ILE A 247 6.75 -4.52 4.98
N ILE A 248 7.39 -5.60 4.55
CA ILE A 248 7.12 -6.95 5.06
C ILE A 248 7.41 -7.04 6.57
N ASP A 249 8.54 -6.51 7.02
CA ASP A 249 8.89 -6.49 8.44
C ASP A 249 7.87 -5.69 9.26
N TYR A 250 7.37 -4.58 8.70
CA TYR A 250 6.29 -3.82 9.31
C TYR A 250 5.00 -4.65 9.41
N ILE A 251 4.59 -5.32 8.33
CA ILE A 251 3.40 -6.18 8.32
C ILE A 251 3.53 -7.24 9.42
N LYS A 252 4.67 -7.95 9.51
CA LYS A 252 4.91 -8.98 10.53
C LYS A 252 4.76 -8.49 11.96
N ASN A 253 5.02 -7.22 12.21
CA ASN A 253 4.95 -6.62 13.54
C ASN A 253 3.58 -5.99 13.86
N ASN A 254 2.62 -5.95 12.89
CA ASN A 254 1.38 -5.19 13.03
C ASN A 254 0.12 -5.96 12.61
N VAL A 255 0.18 -7.28 12.47
CA VAL A 255 -0.95 -8.14 12.10
C VAL A 255 -1.26 -9.20 13.16
#